data_93b68a9016668c9c1fa63ebe3ca3b6fc
#
_entry.id   93b68a9016668c9c1fa63ebe3ca3b6fc
#
_cell.length_a   1.000
_cell.length_b   1.000
_cell.length_c   1.000
_cell.angle_alpha   90.00
_cell.angle_beta   90.00
_cell.angle_gamma   90.00
#
_symmetry.space_group_name_H-M   'P 1'
#
loop_
_entity.id
_entity.type
_entity.pdbx_description
1 polymer ?
#
loop_
_entity_poly.entity_id
_entity_poly.type
_entity_poly.pdbx_seq_one_letter_code
_entity_poly.pdbx_strand_id
1 'polypeptide(L)'
;MKKLTLQFFDYHSWATKQLIEHLSKLPKEIMNKEVNSVFPSISQTFAHMYAVDELWFLRISGKSVNSIEPKPFKTIQEINDAFTYLHNEMLQFLNFKDDLEQTVIYTNTKGQRFSNSIREMIYHIVNHGTYHRGNISAMIRQLGYQGVSTDYIYYLRNINKA
;
A
#
# COMPACT_ATOMS: atom_id res chain seq x y z
N MET A 1 -3.58 8.96 -20.13
CA MET A 1 -3.51 7.77 -19.22
C MET A 1 -2.57 8.00 -18.05
N LYS A 2 -1.33 8.51 -18.23
CA LYS A 2 -0.36 8.77 -17.12
C LYS A 2 -0.98 9.54 -15.95
N LYS A 3 -1.68 10.67 -16.20
CA LYS A 3 -2.32 11.48 -15.15
C LYS A 3 -3.28 10.67 -14.25
N LEU A 4 -4.10 9.80 -14.85
CA LEU A 4 -5.04 8.97 -14.08
C LEU A 4 -4.33 7.90 -13.24
N THR A 5 -3.26 7.31 -13.78
CA THR A 5 -2.45 6.33 -13.03
C THR A 5 -1.76 6.98 -11.84
N LEU A 6 -1.18 8.18 -12.02
CA LEU A 6 -0.59 8.95 -10.93
C LEU A 6 -1.63 9.32 -9.87
N GLN A 7 -2.81 9.81 -10.28
CA GLN A 7 -3.90 10.13 -9.37
C GLN A 7 -4.37 8.89 -8.58
N PHE A 8 -4.41 7.72 -9.23
CA PHE A 8 -4.83 6.49 -8.58
C PHE A 8 -3.79 5.99 -7.57
N PHE A 9 -2.50 6.16 -7.86
CA PHE A 9 -1.44 5.88 -6.88
C PHE A 9 -1.42 6.90 -5.74
N ASP A 10 -1.66 8.18 -6.02
CA ASP A 10 -1.79 9.21 -4.98
C ASP A 10 -2.96 8.93 -4.02
N TYR A 11 -4.10 8.45 -4.56
CA TYR A 11 -5.17 7.90 -3.73
C TYR A 11 -4.69 6.77 -2.82
N HIS A 12 -3.88 5.83 -3.31
CA HIS A 12 -3.36 4.73 -2.49
C HIS A 12 -2.53 5.25 -1.31
N SER A 13 -1.65 6.22 -1.57
CA SER A 13 -0.83 6.89 -0.54
C SER A 13 -1.70 7.61 0.49
N TRP A 14 -2.67 8.41 0.01
CA TRP A 14 -3.62 9.12 0.87
C TRP A 14 -4.43 8.16 1.75
N ALA A 15 -4.99 7.11 1.17
CA ALA A 15 -5.83 6.16 1.90
C ALA A 15 -5.04 5.39 2.97
N THR A 16 -3.78 5.03 2.69
CA THR A 16 -2.87 4.39 3.65
C THR A 16 -2.56 5.36 4.80
N LYS A 17 -2.26 6.63 4.48
CA LYS A 17 -2.02 7.68 5.48
C LYS A 17 -3.23 7.92 6.37
N GLN A 18 -4.45 8.01 5.80
CA GLN A 18 -5.69 8.17 6.58
C GLN A 18 -5.87 7.04 7.61
N LEU A 19 -5.57 5.80 7.22
CA LEU A 19 -5.66 4.66 8.12
C LEU A 19 -4.61 4.72 9.23
N ILE A 20 -3.37 5.09 8.93
CA ILE A 20 -2.27 5.27 9.89
C ILE A 20 -2.61 6.39 10.89
N GLU A 21 -3.08 7.54 10.40
CA GLU A 21 -3.50 8.67 11.24
C GLU A 21 -4.68 8.32 12.15
N HIS A 22 -5.61 7.49 11.67
CA HIS A 22 -6.70 6.99 12.49
C HIS A 22 -6.18 6.09 13.62
N LEU A 23 -5.32 5.13 13.29
CA LEU A 23 -4.72 4.20 14.25
C LEU A 23 -3.84 4.90 15.29
N SER A 24 -3.18 6.00 14.93
CA SER A 24 -2.36 6.77 15.89
C SER A 24 -3.16 7.39 17.04
N LYS A 25 -4.48 7.49 16.89
CA LYS A 25 -5.43 8.02 17.89
C LYS A 25 -6.03 6.92 18.78
N LEU A 26 -5.77 5.66 18.45
CA LEU A 26 -6.26 4.51 19.18
C LEU A 26 -5.18 3.95 20.14
N PRO A 27 -5.57 3.13 21.13
CA PRO A 27 -4.60 2.50 22.03
C PRO A 27 -3.53 1.70 21.28
N LYS A 28 -2.26 1.86 21.66
CA LYS A 28 -1.12 1.25 20.95
C LYS A 28 -1.18 -0.29 20.91
N GLU A 29 -1.80 -0.88 21.91
CA GLU A 29 -1.92 -2.33 22.09
C GLU A 29 -2.69 -3.02 20.95
N ILE A 30 -3.60 -2.30 20.28
CA ILE A 30 -4.41 -2.88 19.20
C ILE A 30 -3.58 -3.32 17.99
N MET A 31 -2.40 -2.72 17.80
CA MET A 31 -1.54 -3.01 16.65
C MET A 31 -1.11 -4.48 16.60
N ASN A 32 -0.84 -5.07 17.76
CA ASN A 32 -0.34 -6.44 17.88
C ASN A 32 -1.37 -7.40 18.50
N LYS A 33 -2.59 -6.91 18.78
CA LYS A 33 -3.65 -7.76 19.33
C LYS A 33 -4.10 -8.76 18.27
N GLU A 34 -4.17 -10.03 18.67
CA GLU A 34 -4.57 -11.11 17.78
C GLU A 34 -6.04 -10.98 17.39
N VAL A 35 -6.32 -11.14 16.10
CA VAL A 35 -7.65 -11.13 15.50
C VAL A 35 -7.77 -12.26 14.47
N ASN A 36 -8.97 -12.79 14.30
CA ASN A 36 -9.23 -13.79 13.26
C ASN A 36 -9.44 -13.08 11.89
N SER A 37 -8.38 -13.01 11.11
CA SER A 37 -8.35 -12.36 9.78
C SER A 37 -7.29 -12.99 8.88
N VAL A 38 -7.06 -12.43 7.68
CA VAL A 38 -6.02 -12.90 6.72
C VAL A 38 -4.63 -12.90 7.36
N PHE A 39 -4.32 -11.90 8.16
CA PHE A 39 -3.15 -11.83 9.02
C PHE A 39 -3.59 -11.73 10.48
N PRO A 40 -2.85 -12.28 11.42
CA PRO A 40 -3.27 -12.35 12.82
C PRO A 40 -3.25 -11.00 13.56
N SER A 41 -2.70 -9.92 12.97
CA SER A 41 -2.68 -8.59 13.57
C SER A 41 -2.60 -7.46 12.55
N ILE A 42 -2.96 -6.26 12.98
CA ILE A 42 -2.85 -5.03 12.17
C ILE A 42 -1.39 -4.78 11.76
N SER A 43 -0.45 -4.94 12.68
CA SER A 43 1.00 -4.77 12.43
C SER A 43 1.50 -5.71 11.34
N GLN A 44 1.11 -6.99 11.36
CA GLN A 44 1.49 -7.95 10.33
C GLN A 44 0.84 -7.65 8.98
N THR A 45 -0.39 -7.14 8.97
CA THR A 45 -1.04 -6.71 7.73
C THR A 45 -0.29 -5.54 7.09
N PHE A 46 0.13 -4.54 7.87
CA PHE A 46 0.98 -3.44 7.36
C PHE A 46 2.34 -3.93 6.87
N ALA A 47 2.98 -4.85 7.59
CA ALA A 47 4.26 -5.42 7.17
C ALA A 47 4.13 -6.12 5.79
N HIS A 48 3.06 -6.86 5.58
CA HIS A 48 2.76 -7.48 4.30
C HIS A 48 2.49 -6.43 3.20
N MET A 49 1.65 -5.43 3.47
CA MET A 49 1.35 -4.36 2.50
C MET A 49 2.63 -3.65 2.07
N TYR A 50 3.49 -3.28 3.02
CA TYR A 50 4.76 -2.61 2.74
C TYR A 50 5.69 -3.47 1.87
N ALA A 51 5.85 -4.75 2.23
CA ALA A 51 6.71 -5.67 1.48
C ALA A 51 6.21 -5.86 0.03
N VAL A 52 4.89 -5.87 -0.19
CA VAL A 52 4.32 -5.97 -1.54
C VAL A 52 4.55 -4.68 -2.33
N ASP A 53 4.29 -3.51 -1.74
CA ASP A 53 4.53 -2.22 -2.40
C ASP A 53 6.01 -2.06 -2.79
N GLU A 54 6.94 -2.40 -1.87
CA GLU A 54 8.38 -2.38 -2.11
C GLU A 54 8.80 -3.37 -3.21
N LEU A 55 8.30 -4.60 -3.18
CA LEU A 55 8.58 -5.61 -4.19
C LEU A 55 8.20 -5.13 -5.60
N TRP A 56 7.00 -4.60 -5.75
CA TRP A 56 6.54 -4.11 -7.04
C TRP A 56 7.29 -2.86 -7.50
N PHE A 57 7.63 -1.97 -6.58
CA PHE A 57 8.47 -0.81 -6.91
C PHE A 57 9.85 -1.21 -7.40
N LEU A 58 10.51 -2.17 -6.74
CA LEU A 58 11.79 -2.69 -7.18
C LEU A 58 11.70 -3.30 -8.58
N ARG A 59 10.65 -4.07 -8.90
CA ARG A 59 10.41 -4.62 -10.23
C ARG A 59 10.21 -3.53 -11.28
N ILE A 60 9.36 -2.54 -11.00
CA ILE A 60 9.09 -1.38 -11.87
C ILE A 60 10.37 -0.58 -12.13
N SER A 61 11.25 -0.46 -11.15
CA SER A 61 12.55 0.22 -11.27
C SER A 61 13.63 -0.62 -11.95
N GLY A 62 13.29 -1.82 -12.44
CA GLY A 62 14.20 -2.68 -13.19
C GLY A 62 15.08 -3.60 -12.34
N LYS A 63 14.81 -3.73 -11.05
CA LYS A 63 15.55 -4.65 -10.18
C LYS A 63 14.95 -6.05 -10.26
N SER A 64 15.81 -7.07 -10.37
CA SER A 64 15.39 -8.48 -10.39
C SER A 64 15.20 -8.97 -8.96
N VAL A 65 13.95 -8.91 -8.46
CA VAL A 65 13.58 -9.36 -7.11
C VAL A 65 12.41 -10.31 -7.20
N ASN A 66 12.53 -11.49 -6.60
CA ASN A 66 11.50 -12.53 -6.64
C ASN A 66 10.53 -12.41 -5.45
N SER A 67 11.03 -12.07 -4.26
CA SER A 67 10.25 -11.89 -3.04
C SER A 67 10.92 -10.90 -2.10
N ILE A 68 10.13 -10.35 -1.19
CA ILE A 68 10.61 -9.59 -0.02
C ILE A 68 9.94 -10.20 1.22
N GLU A 69 10.72 -10.52 2.23
CA GLU A 69 10.19 -10.96 3.51
C GLU A 69 9.60 -9.78 4.28
N PRO A 70 8.34 -9.86 4.71
CA PRO A 70 7.73 -8.80 5.52
C PRO A 70 8.47 -8.63 6.84
N LYS A 71 8.88 -7.41 7.14
CA LYS A 71 9.52 -7.05 8.42
C LYS A 71 8.48 -6.46 9.35
N PRO A 72 8.31 -7.01 10.57
CA PRO A 72 7.32 -6.49 11.52
C PRO A 72 7.71 -5.07 11.95
N PHE A 73 6.72 -4.20 11.99
CA PHE A 73 6.85 -2.86 12.58
C PHE A 73 6.58 -2.92 14.09
N LYS A 74 7.33 -2.15 14.86
CA LYS A 74 7.18 -2.06 16.31
C LYS A 74 6.19 -0.97 16.72
N THR A 75 6.11 0.11 15.93
CA THR A 75 5.29 1.27 16.24
C THR A 75 4.54 1.78 15.02
N ILE A 76 3.45 2.51 15.27
CA ILE A 76 2.70 3.20 14.21
C ILE A 76 3.55 4.28 13.52
N GLN A 77 4.51 4.89 14.24
CA GLN A 77 5.42 5.86 13.68
C GLN A 77 6.37 5.22 12.66
N GLU A 78 6.93 4.04 12.95
CA GLU A 78 7.74 3.29 11.99
C GLU A 78 6.96 2.96 10.71
N ILE A 79 5.67 2.60 10.84
CA ILE A 79 4.79 2.36 9.70
C ILE A 79 4.63 3.64 8.89
N ASN A 80 4.30 4.76 9.56
CA ASN A 80 4.11 6.05 8.91
C ASN A 80 5.36 6.48 8.11
N ASP A 81 6.52 6.38 8.73
CA ASP A 81 7.78 6.82 8.12
C ASP A 81 8.15 5.93 6.93
N ALA A 82 8.01 4.62 7.07
CA ALA A 82 8.30 3.66 6.02
C ALA A 82 7.39 3.87 4.78
N PHE A 83 6.08 3.94 4.97
CA PHE A 83 5.14 4.16 3.86
C PHE A 83 5.30 5.55 3.24
N THR A 84 5.51 6.58 4.05
CA THR A 84 5.75 7.95 3.54
C THR A 84 6.99 7.98 2.66
N TYR A 85 8.10 7.38 3.10
CA TYR A 85 9.33 7.30 2.31
C TYR A 85 9.11 6.53 1.01
N LEU A 86 8.59 5.31 1.08
CA LEU A 86 8.41 4.45 -0.09
C LEU A 86 7.46 5.07 -1.12
N HIS A 87 6.32 5.59 -0.68
CA HIS A 87 5.33 6.18 -1.58
C HIS A 87 5.83 7.46 -2.24
N ASN A 88 6.63 8.28 -1.55
CA ASN A 88 7.27 9.46 -2.14
C ASN A 88 8.29 9.06 -3.21
N GLU A 89 9.16 8.07 -2.95
CA GLU A 89 10.10 7.54 -3.94
C GLU A 89 9.36 7.01 -5.19
N MET A 90 8.28 6.26 -4.98
CA MET A 90 7.46 5.75 -6.09
C MET A 90 6.81 6.87 -6.89
N LEU A 91 6.23 7.88 -6.25
CA LEU A 91 5.62 9.04 -6.92
C LEU A 91 6.65 9.82 -7.73
N GLN A 92 7.84 10.07 -7.17
CA GLN A 92 8.92 10.73 -7.89
C GLN A 92 9.32 9.92 -9.12
N PHE A 93 9.58 8.62 -8.96
CA PHE A 93 9.93 7.73 -10.06
C PHE A 93 8.87 7.75 -11.17
N LEU A 94 7.59 7.63 -10.83
CA LEU A 94 6.48 7.61 -11.80
C LEU A 94 6.32 8.97 -12.52
N ASN A 95 6.57 10.08 -11.83
CA ASN A 95 6.53 11.41 -12.45
C ASN A 95 7.62 11.59 -13.51
N PHE A 96 8.82 11.04 -13.30
CA PHE A 96 9.92 11.09 -14.25
C PHE A 96 9.80 10.11 -15.42
N LYS A 97 8.94 9.08 -15.32
CA LYS A 97 8.70 8.14 -16.42
C LYS A 97 7.81 8.77 -17.50
N ASP A 98 8.27 8.80 -18.75
CA ASP A 98 7.51 9.34 -19.87
C ASP A 98 6.37 8.42 -20.26
N ASP A 99 6.62 7.11 -20.27
CA ASP A 99 5.67 6.08 -20.70
C ASP A 99 5.44 5.03 -19.59
N LEU A 100 4.21 4.96 -19.10
CA LEU A 100 3.76 3.96 -18.13
C LEU A 100 3.21 2.68 -18.80
N GLU A 101 3.11 2.64 -20.13
CA GLU A 101 2.80 1.41 -20.89
C GLU A 101 4.04 0.56 -21.15
N GLN A 102 5.24 1.08 -20.82
CA GLN A 102 6.48 0.31 -20.89
C GLN A 102 6.33 -1.02 -20.15
N THR A 103 6.63 -2.11 -20.85
CA THR A 103 6.56 -3.46 -20.31
C THR A 103 7.75 -3.78 -19.43
N VAL A 104 7.49 -4.33 -18.25
CA VAL A 104 8.47 -4.84 -17.31
C VAL A 104 8.36 -6.37 -17.25
N ILE A 105 9.47 -7.05 -17.40
CA ILE A 105 9.57 -8.52 -17.28
C ILE A 105 10.07 -8.83 -15.87
N TYR A 106 9.39 -9.77 -15.21
CA TYR A 106 9.76 -10.19 -13.85
C TYR A 106 9.50 -11.67 -13.64
N THR A 107 10.07 -12.23 -12.58
CA THR A 107 9.87 -13.62 -12.15
C THR A 107 9.11 -13.62 -10.83
N ASN A 108 8.11 -14.50 -10.70
CA ASN A 108 7.40 -14.67 -9.42
C ASN A 108 8.18 -15.60 -8.47
N THR A 109 7.65 -15.77 -7.25
CA THR A 109 8.24 -16.65 -6.21
C THR A 109 8.35 -18.12 -6.61
N LYS A 110 7.61 -18.56 -7.67
CA LYS A 110 7.64 -19.93 -8.22
C LYS A 110 8.59 -20.07 -9.41
N GLY A 111 9.38 -19.03 -9.74
CA GLY A 111 10.29 -19.04 -10.88
C GLY A 111 9.62 -18.84 -12.25
N GLN A 112 8.31 -18.54 -12.29
CA GLN A 112 7.60 -18.30 -13.54
C GLN A 112 7.81 -16.87 -14.01
N ARG A 113 8.05 -16.69 -15.32
CA ARG A 113 8.29 -15.39 -15.95
C ARG A 113 6.99 -14.78 -16.43
N PHE A 114 6.80 -13.51 -16.13
CA PHE A 114 5.65 -12.69 -16.53
C PHE A 114 6.10 -11.36 -17.12
N SER A 115 5.17 -10.69 -17.79
CA SER A 115 5.38 -9.32 -18.27
C SER A 115 4.09 -8.52 -18.11
N ASN A 116 4.21 -7.32 -17.56
CA ASN A 116 3.11 -6.37 -17.41
C ASN A 116 3.60 -4.96 -17.65
N SER A 117 2.71 -4.05 -18.02
CA SER A 117 3.03 -2.63 -18.07
C SER A 117 3.20 -2.04 -16.66
N ILE A 118 3.98 -0.95 -16.56
CA ILE A 118 4.12 -0.22 -15.29
C ILE A 118 2.73 0.19 -14.76
N ARG A 119 1.83 0.65 -15.63
CA ARG A 119 0.46 1.00 -15.27
C ARG A 119 -0.31 -0.15 -14.64
N GLU A 120 -0.24 -1.35 -15.21
CA GLU A 120 -0.91 -2.55 -14.66
C GLU A 120 -0.35 -2.92 -13.29
N MET A 121 0.97 -2.80 -13.10
CA MET A 121 1.61 -3.04 -11.81
C MET A 121 1.17 -2.01 -10.76
N ILE A 122 1.04 -0.73 -11.12
CA ILE A 122 0.49 0.30 -10.22
C ILE A 122 -0.95 0.00 -9.86
N TYR A 123 -1.78 -0.40 -10.81
CA TYR A 123 -3.18 -0.78 -10.53
C TYR A 123 -3.26 -1.99 -9.59
N HIS A 124 -2.34 -2.96 -9.74
CA HIS A 124 -2.24 -4.07 -8.81
C HIS A 124 -1.90 -3.59 -7.38
N ILE A 125 -0.88 -2.73 -7.21
CA ILE A 125 -0.49 -2.16 -5.91
C ILE A 125 -1.68 -1.48 -5.24
N VAL A 126 -2.38 -0.61 -5.96
CA VAL A 126 -3.53 0.14 -5.43
C VAL A 126 -4.67 -0.79 -5.01
N ASN A 127 -4.99 -1.77 -5.86
CA ASN A 127 -6.05 -2.74 -5.60
C ASN A 127 -5.70 -3.66 -4.41
N HIS A 128 -4.46 -4.15 -4.33
CA HIS A 128 -3.93 -4.92 -3.21
C HIS A 128 -4.01 -4.13 -1.90
N GLY A 129 -3.57 -2.87 -1.93
CA GLY A 129 -3.68 -1.98 -0.76
C GLY A 129 -5.13 -1.74 -0.33
N THR A 130 -6.07 -1.59 -1.27
CA THR A 130 -7.50 -1.43 -0.97
C THR A 130 -8.05 -2.65 -0.24
N TYR A 131 -7.70 -3.87 -0.70
CA TYR A 131 -8.09 -5.11 -0.05
C TYR A 131 -7.61 -5.19 1.41
N HIS A 132 -6.34 -4.89 1.65
CA HIS A 132 -5.75 -4.98 3.00
C HIS A 132 -6.18 -3.83 3.92
N ARG A 133 -6.41 -2.63 3.42
CA ARG A 133 -7.02 -1.53 4.21
C ARG A 133 -8.42 -1.91 4.69
N GLY A 134 -9.20 -2.59 3.85
CA GLY A 134 -10.48 -3.17 4.24
C GLY A 134 -10.35 -4.20 5.37
N ASN A 135 -9.36 -5.09 5.29
CA ASN A 135 -9.06 -6.06 6.36
C ASN A 135 -8.68 -5.35 7.67
N ILE A 136 -7.79 -4.36 7.63
CA ILE A 136 -7.41 -3.59 8.83
C ILE A 136 -8.64 -2.87 9.42
N SER A 137 -9.49 -2.27 8.58
CA SER A 137 -10.73 -1.64 9.05
C SER A 137 -11.68 -2.63 9.73
N ALA A 138 -11.76 -3.87 9.23
CA ALA A 138 -12.51 -4.94 9.87
C ALA A 138 -11.89 -5.38 11.21
N MET A 139 -10.55 -5.51 11.28
CA MET A 139 -9.81 -5.81 12.52
C MET A 139 -10.07 -4.75 13.60
N ILE A 140 -10.00 -3.47 13.25
CA ILE A 140 -10.29 -2.36 14.17
C ILE A 140 -11.69 -2.51 14.77
N ARG A 141 -12.70 -2.86 13.95
CA ARG A 141 -14.08 -3.10 14.44
C ARG A 141 -14.18 -4.33 15.33
N GLN A 142 -13.51 -5.44 15.00
CA GLN A 142 -13.46 -6.63 15.85
C GLN A 142 -12.86 -6.33 17.23
N LEU A 143 -11.92 -5.37 17.29
CA LEU A 143 -11.30 -4.91 18.54
C LEU A 143 -12.16 -3.88 19.31
N GLY A 144 -13.37 -3.55 18.81
CA GLY A 144 -14.33 -2.67 19.48
C GLY A 144 -14.18 -1.18 19.17
N TYR A 145 -13.40 -0.82 18.14
CA TYR A 145 -13.19 0.57 17.74
C TYR A 145 -13.88 0.90 16.42
N GLN A 146 -14.12 2.18 16.20
CA GLN A 146 -14.67 2.66 14.93
C GLN A 146 -13.59 2.62 13.83
N GLY A 147 -13.95 2.14 12.63
CA GLY A 147 -13.08 2.19 11.46
C GLY A 147 -13.09 3.59 10.80
N VAL A 148 -12.19 3.77 9.84
CA VAL A 148 -12.11 4.97 9.00
C VAL A 148 -12.43 4.63 7.55
N SER A 149 -13.10 5.55 6.85
CA SER A 149 -13.39 5.40 5.42
C SER A 149 -12.19 5.82 4.59
N THR A 150 -11.77 4.93 3.68
CA THR A 150 -10.67 5.14 2.74
C THR A 150 -11.11 5.01 1.28
N ASP A 151 -12.42 5.15 1.01
CA ASP A 151 -12.96 5.00 -0.34
C ASP A 151 -12.45 6.08 -1.30
N TYR A 152 -12.27 5.72 -2.55
CA TYR A 152 -11.75 6.61 -3.59
C TYR A 152 -12.58 7.89 -3.75
N ILE A 153 -13.90 7.82 -3.55
CA ILE A 153 -14.76 9.00 -3.64
C ILE A 153 -14.44 10.06 -2.57
N TYR A 154 -14.01 9.65 -1.37
CA TYR A 154 -13.61 10.59 -0.32
C TYR A 154 -12.29 11.30 -0.67
N TYR A 155 -11.35 10.58 -1.26
CA TYR A 155 -10.13 11.17 -1.81
C TYR A 155 -10.47 12.23 -2.88
N LEU A 156 -11.33 11.90 -3.86
CA LEU A 156 -11.75 12.85 -4.90
C LEU A 156 -12.43 14.09 -4.31
N ARG A 157 -13.26 13.94 -3.29
CA ARG A 157 -13.88 15.06 -2.58
C ARG A 157 -12.86 15.91 -1.83
N ASN A 158 -11.78 15.30 -1.34
CA ASN A 158 -10.73 16.00 -0.63
C ASN A 158 -9.90 16.88 -1.57
N ILE A 159 -9.47 16.36 -2.71
CA ILE A 159 -8.68 17.12 -3.69
C ILE A 159 -9.48 18.19 -4.43
N ASN A 160 -10.82 18.07 -4.50
CA ASN A 160 -11.71 19.04 -5.16
C ASN A 160 -12.19 20.15 -4.22
N LYS A 161 -11.82 20.14 -2.94
CA LYS A 161 -12.11 21.20 -1.96
C LYS A 161 -10.99 22.23 -1.84
N ALA A 162 -9.86 22.01 -2.52
CA ALA A 162 -8.68 22.89 -2.49
C ALA A 162 -8.77 23.99 -3.55
#